data_f0f6b3228ea3e5ae28fad261a4f50344
#
_entry.id   f0f6b3228ea3e5ae28fad261a4f50344
#
_cell.length_a   1.000
_cell.length_b   1.000
_cell.length_c   1.000
_cell.angle_alpha   90.00
_cell.angle_beta   90.00
_cell.angle_gamma   90.00
#
_symmetry.space_group_name_H-M   'P 1'
#
loop_
_entity.id
_entity.type
_entity.pdbx_description
1 polymer ?
#
loop_
_entity_poly.entity_id
_entity_poly.type
_entity_poly.pdbx_seq_one_letter_code
_entity_poly.pdbx_strand_id
1 'polypeptide(L)'
;LFRSPLFDFIANAVREQSRIREYIEGEAHIKGFLLAYLGMYRYYQLYPEYELNKGFADFFFKPSLSVPVLPPFTYLLEVKYAKAGASEKEIRALADEAREQLLRYSEDELVAEAKAKGELKLITIVWRSWELALLEEVTLS
;
A
#
# COMPACT_ATOMS: atom_id res chain seq x y z
N LEU A 1 15.46 8.89 8.31
CA LEU A 1 14.64 8.55 7.16
C LEU A 1 13.25 9.15 7.29
N PHE A 2 12.89 9.99 6.36
CA PHE A 2 11.55 10.56 6.32
C PHE A 2 10.54 9.48 5.93
N ARG A 3 9.55 9.27 6.79
CA ARG A 3 8.41 8.39 6.49
C ARG A 3 7.16 9.23 6.32
N SER A 4 6.31 8.83 5.37
CA SER A 4 5.02 9.49 5.20
C SER A 4 4.09 9.15 6.37
N PRO A 5 3.15 10.04 6.71
CA PRO A 5 2.15 9.76 7.75
C PRO A 5 1.34 8.48 7.48
N LEU A 6 1.00 8.22 6.21
CA LEU A 6 0.26 7.02 5.85
C LEU A 6 1.08 5.75 6.07
N PHE A 7 2.36 5.79 5.73
CA PHE A 7 3.25 4.66 5.96
C PHE A 7 3.31 4.30 7.46
N ASP A 8 3.48 5.30 8.31
CA ASP A 8 3.50 5.09 9.77
C ASP A 8 2.15 4.58 10.28
N PHE A 9 1.06 5.11 9.74
CA PHE A 9 -0.29 4.65 10.09
C PHE A 9 -0.47 3.16 9.77
N ILE A 10 -0.06 2.73 8.58
CA ILE A 10 -0.13 1.32 8.17
C ILE A 10 0.70 0.46 9.10
N ALA A 11 1.94 0.85 9.37
CA ALA A 11 2.84 0.09 10.22
C ALA A 11 2.28 -0.07 11.64
N ASN A 12 1.69 1.00 12.19
CA ASN A 12 1.08 0.95 13.52
C ASN A 12 -0.19 0.09 13.54
N ALA A 13 -1.04 0.22 12.54
CA ALA A 13 -2.28 -0.55 12.43
C ALA A 13 -1.99 -2.05 12.43
N VAL A 14 -1.00 -2.48 11.65
CA VAL A 14 -0.61 -3.88 11.56
C VAL A 14 -0.09 -4.38 12.90
N ARG A 15 0.72 -3.56 13.57
CA ARG A 15 1.33 -3.92 14.87
C ARG A 15 0.30 -4.11 15.98
N GLU A 16 -0.73 -3.26 15.99
CA GLU A 16 -1.73 -3.23 17.06
C GLU A 16 -2.83 -4.29 16.92
N GLN A 17 -3.03 -4.83 15.71
CA GLN A 17 -4.14 -5.74 15.42
C GLN A 17 -3.73 -7.21 15.42
N SER A 18 -3.07 -7.64 16.48
CA SER A 18 -2.58 -9.02 16.60
C SER A 18 -3.68 -10.08 16.55
N ARG A 19 -4.91 -9.73 16.92
CA ARG A 19 -6.04 -10.68 16.91
C ARG A 19 -6.56 -11.00 15.51
N ILE A 20 -6.30 -10.14 14.55
CA ILE A 20 -6.74 -10.33 13.16
C ILE A 20 -6.09 -11.53 12.52
N ARG A 21 -4.90 -11.93 12.98
CA ARG A 21 -4.19 -13.10 12.47
C ARG A 21 -5.04 -14.38 12.47
N GLU A 22 -6.02 -14.49 13.38
CA GLU A 22 -6.90 -15.66 13.46
C GLU A 22 -7.88 -15.74 12.30
N TYR A 23 -8.12 -14.63 11.61
CA TYR A 23 -9.09 -14.51 10.53
C TYR A 23 -8.46 -14.38 9.15
N ILE A 24 -7.13 -14.29 9.08
CA ILE A 24 -6.44 -14.11 7.81
C ILE A 24 -6.12 -15.46 7.21
N GLU A 25 -6.81 -15.80 6.11
CA GLU A 25 -6.63 -17.06 5.40
C GLU A 25 -6.13 -16.87 3.97
N GLY A 26 -5.86 -15.65 3.53
CA GLY A 26 -5.36 -15.40 2.19
C GLY A 26 -5.37 -13.93 1.82
N GLU A 27 -5.02 -13.67 0.56
CA GLU A 27 -4.89 -12.30 0.04
C GLU A 27 -6.17 -11.47 0.21
N ALA A 28 -7.33 -12.07 -0.07
CA ALA A 28 -8.61 -11.37 0.03
C ALA A 28 -8.91 -10.90 1.47
N HIS A 29 -8.56 -11.70 2.46
CA HIS A 29 -8.76 -11.34 3.86
C HIS A 29 -7.81 -10.21 4.27
N ILE A 30 -6.56 -10.25 3.81
CA ILE A 30 -5.58 -9.19 4.05
C ILE A 30 -6.06 -7.87 3.43
N LYS A 31 -6.51 -7.91 2.19
CA LYS A 31 -7.03 -6.71 1.51
C LYS A 31 -8.27 -6.17 2.19
N GLY A 32 -9.18 -7.05 2.64
CA GLY A 32 -10.37 -6.65 3.39
C GLY A 32 -10.03 -5.96 4.70
N PHE A 33 -9.08 -6.51 5.43
CA PHE A 33 -8.59 -5.89 6.66
C PHE A 33 -8.00 -4.51 6.42
N LEU A 34 -7.13 -4.39 5.41
CA LEU A 34 -6.49 -3.12 5.07
C LEU A 34 -7.54 -2.10 4.62
N LEU A 35 -8.52 -2.53 3.83
CA LEU A 35 -9.61 -1.66 3.39
C LEU A 35 -10.37 -1.08 4.58
N ALA A 36 -10.75 -1.93 5.53
CA ALA A 36 -11.48 -1.50 6.71
C ALA A 36 -10.67 -0.53 7.58
N TYR A 37 -9.39 -0.85 7.78
CA TYR A 37 -8.52 -0.07 8.65
C TYR A 37 -8.09 1.24 8.02
N LEU A 38 -7.66 1.21 6.77
CA LEU A 38 -7.18 2.41 6.06
C LEU A 38 -8.32 3.34 5.69
N GLY A 39 -9.52 2.79 5.48
CA GLY A 39 -10.72 3.60 5.22
C GLY A 39 -11.11 4.50 6.37
N MET A 40 -10.60 4.24 7.57
CA MET A 40 -10.81 5.08 8.74
C MET A 40 -9.88 6.29 8.79
N TYR A 41 -8.88 6.35 7.91
CA TYR A 41 -7.91 7.43 7.89
C TYR A 41 -8.50 8.65 7.18
N ARG A 42 -9.12 9.54 7.93
CA ARG A 42 -9.96 10.64 7.44
C ARG A 42 -9.25 11.68 6.56
N TYR A 43 -7.91 11.69 6.57
CA TYR A 43 -7.14 12.65 5.77
C TYR A 43 -7.05 12.25 4.29
N TYR A 44 -7.47 11.04 3.96
CA TYR A 44 -7.35 10.50 2.60
C TYR A 44 -8.63 9.88 2.12
N GLN A 45 -8.87 9.98 0.82
CA GLN A 45 -9.90 9.22 0.12
C GLN A 45 -9.27 7.93 -0.38
N LEU A 46 -9.88 6.79 -0.05
CA LEU A 46 -9.41 5.47 -0.43
C LEU A 46 -10.22 4.92 -1.59
N TYR A 47 -9.51 4.45 -2.61
CA TYR A 47 -10.09 3.78 -3.78
C TYR A 47 -9.46 2.39 -3.91
N PRO A 48 -10.17 1.31 -3.48
CA PRO A 48 -9.66 -0.04 -3.65
C PRO A 48 -9.82 -0.49 -5.10
N GLU A 49 -8.89 -1.32 -5.58
CA GLU A 49 -8.89 -1.85 -6.94
C GLU A 49 -9.07 -0.74 -7.99
N TYR A 50 -8.30 0.34 -7.85
CA TYR A 50 -8.44 1.51 -8.71
C TYR A 50 -7.88 1.26 -10.11
N GLU A 51 -8.71 1.48 -11.13
CA GLU A 51 -8.33 1.25 -12.52
C GLU A 51 -7.40 2.34 -13.03
N LEU A 52 -6.24 1.92 -13.51
CA LEU A 52 -5.25 2.73 -14.20
C LEU A 52 -5.08 2.18 -15.61
N ASN A 53 -4.47 2.96 -16.51
CA ASN A 53 -4.32 2.53 -17.90
C ASN A 53 -3.60 1.19 -18.09
N LYS A 54 -2.75 0.81 -17.16
CA LYS A 54 -1.94 -0.41 -17.24
C LYS A 54 -2.34 -1.49 -16.24
N GLY A 55 -3.53 -1.38 -15.65
CA GLY A 55 -4.04 -2.35 -14.70
C GLY A 55 -4.71 -1.73 -13.50
N PHE A 56 -4.89 -2.54 -12.46
CA PHE A 56 -5.55 -2.10 -11.22
C PHE A 56 -4.55 -2.05 -10.09
N ALA A 57 -4.40 -0.86 -9.47
CA ALA A 57 -3.68 -0.75 -8.21
C ALA A 57 -4.55 -1.27 -7.08
N ASP A 58 -4.01 -2.02 -6.14
CA ASP A 58 -4.78 -2.59 -5.02
C ASP A 58 -5.44 -1.49 -4.20
N PHE A 59 -4.69 -0.43 -3.88
CA PHE A 59 -5.24 0.72 -3.16
C PHE A 59 -4.66 2.01 -3.73
N PHE A 60 -5.52 2.99 -3.89
CA PHE A 60 -5.17 4.33 -4.31
C PHE A 60 -5.67 5.31 -3.25
N PHE A 61 -4.78 6.16 -2.74
CA PHE A 61 -5.13 7.16 -1.73
C PHE A 61 -4.86 8.55 -2.29
N LYS A 62 -5.87 9.41 -2.19
CA LYS A 62 -5.72 10.84 -2.48
C LYS A 62 -5.95 11.65 -1.22
N PRO A 63 -5.25 12.79 -1.05
CA PRO A 63 -5.56 13.69 0.04
C PRO A 63 -7.02 14.13 0.00
N SER A 64 -7.68 14.17 1.15
CA SER A 64 -9.05 14.63 1.25
C SER A 64 -9.11 16.14 0.99
N LEU A 65 -10.11 16.59 0.23
CA LEU A 65 -10.34 18.01 0.00
C LEU A 65 -10.90 18.73 1.23
N SER A 66 -11.58 17.98 2.10
CA SER A 66 -12.24 18.54 3.28
C SER A 66 -11.33 18.65 4.49
N VAL A 67 -10.24 17.88 4.55
CA VAL A 67 -9.30 17.90 5.66
C VAL A 67 -7.88 18.00 5.09
N PRO A 68 -7.28 19.18 5.09
CA PRO A 68 -5.92 19.36 4.57
C PRO A 68 -4.90 18.52 5.31
N VAL A 69 -3.99 17.92 4.56
CA VAL A 69 -2.86 17.17 5.09
C VAL A 69 -1.57 17.68 4.45
N LEU A 70 -0.52 17.82 5.25
CA LEU A 70 0.77 18.30 4.78
C LEU A 70 1.87 17.33 5.20
N PRO A 71 2.72 16.87 4.26
CA PRO A 71 2.62 17.09 2.81
C PRO A 71 1.47 16.29 2.20
N PRO A 72 0.87 16.79 1.09
CA PRO A 72 -0.32 16.17 0.49
C PRO A 72 0.05 15.01 -0.44
N PHE A 73 0.59 13.94 0.11
CA PHE A 73 1.00 12.78 -0.68
C PHE A 73 -0.18 12.04 -1.30
N THR A 74 0.03 11.56 -2.51
CA THR A 74 -0.84 10.59 -3.17
C THR A 74 -0.14 9.23 -3.10
N TYR A 75 -0.87 8.17 -2.78
CA TYR A 75 -0.29 6.85 -2.55
C TYR A 75 -0.88 5.81 -3.49
N LEU A 76 -0.01 4.95 -4.02
CA LEU A 76 -0.39 3.70 -4.66
C LEU A 76 0.20 2.56 -3.83
N LEU A 77 -0.63 1.60 -3.47
CA LEU A 77 -0.22 0.43 -2.68
C LEU A 77 -0.45 -0.85 -3.47
N GLU A 78 0.54 -1.74 -3.42
CA GLU A 78 0.39 -3.12 -3.88
C GLU A 78 0.61 -4.08 -2.73
N VAL A 79 -0.32 -5.02 -2.59
CA VAL A 79 -0.33 -6.00 -1.50
C VAL A 79 -0.10 -7.39 -2.08
N LYS A 80 0.87 -8.11 -1.52
CA LYS A 80 1.16 -9.49 -1.89
C LYS A 80 1.01 -10.39 -0.69
N TYR A 81 0.62 -11.63 -0.94
CA TYR A 81 0.41 -12.62 0.10
C TYR A 81 1.25 -13.85 -0.17
N ALA A 82 1.96 -14.31 0.86
CA ALA A 82 2.75 -15.54 0.83
C ALA A 82 2.28 -16.50 1.90
N LYS A 83 2.49 -17.79 1.68
CA LYS A 83 2.15 -18.85 2.63
C LYS A 83 3.05 -18.77 3.85
N ALA A 84 2.61 -19.37 4.95
CA ALA A 84 3.35 -19.36 6.22
C ALA A 84 4.79 -19.87 6.11
N GLY A 85 5.04 -20.84 5.23
CA GLY A 85 6.38 -21.41 5.03
C GLY A 85 7.25 -20.69 4.00
N ALA A 86 6.82 -19.56 3.48
CA ALA A 86 7.57 -18.85 2.44
C ALA A 86 8.92 -18.37 2.97
N SER A 87 9.97 -18.55 2.16
CA SER A 87 11.32 -18.10 2.48
C SER A 87 11.48 -16.60 2.30
N GLU A 88 12.56 -16.04 2.85
CA GLU A 88 12.90 -14.63 2.63
C GLU A 88 13.10 -14.32 1.14
N LYS A 89 13.64 -15.27 0.39
CA LYS A 89 13.81 -15.14 -1.06
C LYS A 89 12.45 -15.01 -1.76
N GLU A 90 11.46 -15.82 -1.37
CA GLU A 90 10.11 -15.76 -1.93
C GLU A 90 9.43 -14.43 -1.58
N ILE A 91 9.59 -13.96 -0.35
CA ILE A 91 9.06 -12.66 0.08
C ILE A 91 9.68 -11.54 -0.76
N ARG A 92 10.99 -11.57 -0.95
CA ARG A 92 11.69 -10.56 -1.77
C ARG A 92 11.21 -10.59 -3.23
N ALA A 93 10.98 -11.77 -3.78
CA ALA A 93 10.47 -11.91 -5.14
C ALA A 93 9.07 -11.30 -5.30
N LEU A 94 8.19 -11.52 -4.33
CA LEU A 94 6.86 -10.91 -4.33
C LEU A 94 6.94 -9.38 -4.21
N ALA A 95 7.82 -8.89 -3.37
CA ALA A 95 8.04 -7.46 -3.21
C ALA A 95 8.55 -6.82 -4.51
N ASP A 96 9.46 -7.49 -5.21
CA ASP A 96 10.00 -7.00 -6.48
C ASP A 96 8.92 -6.97 -7.56
N GLU A 97 8.05 -7.98 -7.59
CA GLU A 97 6.89 -7.99 -8.50
C GLU A 97 5.95 -6.83 -8.23
N ALA A 98 5.62 -6.58 -6.97
CA ALA A 98 4.78 -5.46 -6.58
C ALA A 98 5.42 -4.12 -6.95
N ARG A 99 6.72 -4.01 -6.73
CA ARG A 99 7.49 -2.82 -7.10
C ARG A 99 7.40 -2.52 -8.59
N GLU A 100 7.56 -3.53 -9.43
CA GLU A 100 7.44 -3.37 -10.87
C GLU A 100 6.05 -2.91 -11.31
N GLN A 101 5.01 -3.48 -10.69
CA GLN A 101 3.63 -3.07 -10.94
C GLN A 101 3.41 -1.61 -10.55
N LEU A 102 3.88 -1.20 -9.37
CA LEU A 102 3.76 0.18 -8.90
C LEU A 102 4.51 1.16 -9.82
N LEU A 103 5.70 0.80 -10.28
CA LEU A 103 6.45 1.65 -11.20
C LEU A 103 5.71 1.84 -12.53
N ARG A 104 5.06 0.81 -13.05
CA ARG A 104 4.22 0.94 -14.24
C ARG A 104 3.04 1.88 -13.99
N TYR A 105 2.36 1.70 -12.85
CA TYR A 105 1.21 2.54 -12.51
C TYR A 105 1.60 4.00 -12.27
N SER A 106 2.82 4.24 -11.82
CA SER A 106 3.33 5.60 -11.58
C SER A 106 3.47 6.41 -12.87
N GLU A 107 3.41 5.77 -14.03
CA GLU A 107 3.46 6.45 -15.33
C GLU A 107 2.07 6.85 -15.85
N ASP A 108 1.01 6.47 -15.13
CA ASP A 108 -0.35 6.82 -15.52
C ASP A 108 -0.58 8.33 -15.40
N GLU A 109 -1.33 8.88 -16.36
CA GLU A 109 -1.65 10.32 -16.36
C GLU A 109 -2.44 10.77 -15.13
N LEU A 110 -3.21 9.85 -14.51
CA LEU A 110 -3.99 10.17 -13.31
C LEU A 110 -3.13 10.54 -12.10
N VAL A 111 -1.88 10.12 -12.09
CA VAL A 111 -0.93 10.43 -11.00
C VAL A 111 0.23 11.31 -11.47
N ALA A 112 0.18 11.78 -12.72
CA ALA A 112 1.27 12.56 -13.32
C ALA A 112 1.55 13.87 -12.57
N GLU A 113 0.51 14.57 -12.14
CA GLU A 113 0.68 15.82 -11.40
C GLU A 113 1.35 15.59 -10.05
N ALA A 114 0.88 14.59 -9.30
CA ALA A 114 1.47 14.25 -8.01
C ALA A 114 2.93 13.82 -8.17
N LYS A 115 3.20 13.01 -9.20
CA LYS A 115 4.58 12.56 -9.49
C LYS A 115 5.50 13.74 -9.81
N ALA A 116 5.05 14.68 -10.65
CA ALA A 116 5.83 15.84 -11.03
C ALA A 116 6.16 16.74 -9.84
N LYS A 117 5.25 16.83 -8.87
CA LYS A 117 5.45 17.62 -7.65
C LYS A 117 6.26 16.89 -6.57
N GLY A 118 6.66 15.64 -6.80
CA GLY A 118 7.31 14.83 -5.79
C GLY A 118 6.38 14.35 -4.68
N GLU A 119 5.07 14.34 -4.95
CA GLU A 119 4.03 14.01 -3.98
C GLU A 119 3.45 12.60 -4.16
N LEU A 120 3.98 11.82 -5.11
CA LEU A 120 3.54 10.46 -5.33
C LEU A 120 4.41 9.49 -4.53
N LYS A 121 3.77 8.66 -3.71
CA LYS A 121 4.44 7.62 -2.92
C LYS A 121 3.93 6.25 -3.32
N LEU A 122 4.84 5.31 -3.48
CA LEU A 122 4.53 3.93 -3.85
C LEU A 122 4.90 3.04 -2.68
N ILE A 123 3.97 2.21 -2.23
CA ILE A 123 4.18 1.34 -1.07
C ILE A 123 3.90 -0.11 -1.45
N THR A 124 4.87 -0.98 -1.16
CA THR A 124 4.76 -2.42 -1.29
C THR A 124 4.54 -3.04 0.07
N ILE A 125 3.55 -3.92 0.17
CA ILE A 125 3.24 -4.64 1.40
C ILE A 125 3.22 -6.12 1.07
N VAL A 126 4.01 -6.91 1.80
CA VAL A 126 4.01 -8.37 1.65
C VAL A 126 3.66 -9.01 2.98
N TRP A 127 2.64 -9.87 2.96
CA TRP A 127 2.24 -10.67 4.11
C TRP A 127 2.75 -12.09 3.93
N ARG A 128 3.19 -12.70 5.03
CA ARG A 128 3.46 -14.11 5.12
C ARG A 128 2.45 -14.70 6.10
N SER A 129 1.39 -15.34 5.56
CA SER A 129 0.24 -15.71 6.35
C SER A 129 -0.35 -14.47 7.04
N TRP A 130 -0.48 -14.45 8.35
CA TRP A 130 -1.02 -13.32 9.12
C TRP A 130 0.04 -12.30 9.54
N GLU A 131 1.29 -12.54 9.18
CA GLU A 131 2.42 -11.74 9.62
C GLU A 131 2.87 -10.76 8.54
N LEU A 132 3.09 -9.51 8.92
CA LEU A 132 3.66 -8.52 8.00
C LEU A 132 5.14 -8.83 7.79
N ALA A 133 5.47 -9.34 6.62
CA ALA A 133 6.84 -9.73 6.29
C ALA A 133 7.66 -8.57 5.73
N LEU A 134 7.01 -7.65 5.00
CA LEU A 134 7.73 -6.55 4.37
C LEU A 134 6.79 -5.36 4.13
N LEU A 135 7.29 -4.17 4.42
CA LEU A 135 6.62 -2.91 4.15
C LEU A 135 7.69 -1.94 3.66
N GLU A 136 7.64 -1.60 2.37
CA GLU A 136 8.65 -0.74 1.76
C GLU A 136 8.03 0.39 0.95
N GLU A 137 8.66 1.55 1.02
CA GLU A 137 8.39 2.64 0.12
C GLU A 137 9.31 2.51 -1.10
N VAL A 138 8.71 2.48 -2.30
CA VAL A 138 9.47 2.35 -3.55
C VAL A 138 9.94 3.72 -3.99
N THR A 139 11.24 3.86 -4.20
CA THR A 139 11.83 5.13 -4.64
C THR A 139 11.54 5.37 -6.12
N LEU A 140 11.04 6.56 -6.43
CA LEU A 140 10.92 7.04 -7.79
C LEU A 140 12.21 7.75 -8.19
N SER A 141 12.76 7.35 -9.30
CA SER A 141 13.97 7.96 -9.85
C SER A 141 13.66 9.02 -10.89
#